data_b60ac49c7917e8c463a5068cc699031b
#
_entry.id   b60ac49c7917e8c463a5068cc699031b
#
_cell.length_a   1.000
_cell.length_b   1.000
_cell.length_c   1.000
_cell.angle_alpha   90.00
_cell.angle_beta   90.00
_cell.angle_gamma   90.00
#
_symmetry.space_group_name_H-M   'P 1'
#
loop_
_entity.id
_entity.type
_entity.pdbx_description
1 polymer ?
#
loop_
_entity_poly.entity_id
_entity_poly.type
_entity_poly.pdbx_seq_one_letter_code
_entity_poly.pdbx_strand_id
1 'polypeptide(L)'
;MHTSDIGLIGLAVMGENLALNFESKGFTVSVFNRLHPGKENVVDRFLRGRGTGKHFIATYSIPELVASLKRPRKVMMMIRAGAPVDEMIQELLPHLEPGDVIIDGGNSDFRDTERRVKEVEARGMLYV
;
A
#
# COMPACT_ATOMS: atom_id res chain seq x y z
N MET A 1 11.28 2.07 13.17
CA MET A 1 10.57 1.12 14.01
C MET A 1 9.47 0.42 13.26
N HIS A 2 9.37 -0.88 13.38
CA HIS A 2 8.42 -1.69 12.59
C HIS A 2 7.16 -1.92 13.40
N THR A 3 6.18 -1.04 13.26
CA THR A 3 5.00 -1.05 14.10
C THR A 3 3.68 -1.34 13.37
N SER A 4 3.67 -1.27 12.04
CA SER A 4 2.44 -1.50 11.28
C SER A 4 2.31 -2.94 10.81
N ASP A 5 1.09 -3.42 10.84
CA ASP A 5 0.75 -4.76 10.40
C ASP A 5 0.64 -4.86 8.87
N ILE A 6 0.18 -3.79 8.23
CA ILE A 6 -0.02 -3.76 6.78
C ILE A 6 0.11 -2.32 6.27
N GLY A 7 0.63 -2.17 5.05
CA GLY A 7 0.66 -0.89 4.34
C GLY A 7 -0.44 -0.84 3.30
N LEU A 8 -1.09 0.31 3.18
CA LEU A 8 -2.12 0.51 2.18
C LEU A 8 -1.81 1.74 1.35
N ILE A 9 -1.73 1.54 0.04
CA ILE A 9 -1.44 2.58 -0.94
C ILE A 9 -2.72 2.91 -1.69
N GLY A 10 -3.11 4.17 -1.68
CA GLY A 10 -4.29 4.65 -2.39
C GLY A 10 -5.47 4.87 -1.48
N LEU A 11 -5.76 6.13 -1.16
CA LEU A 11 -6.81 6.52 -0.22
C LEU A 11 -7.98 7.22 -0.93
N ALA A 12 -8.42 6.67 -2.07
CA ALA A 12 -9.72 7.00 -2.61
C ALA A 12 -10.77 6.28 -1.75
N VAL A 13 -12.04 6.38 -2.12
CA VAL A 13 -13.13 5.88 -1.26
C VAL A 13 -12.95 4.42 -0.85
N MET A 14 -12.63 3.53 -1.81
CA MET A 14 -12.47 2.11 -1.51
C MET A 14 -11.23 1.84 -0.65
N GLY A 15 -10.13 2.54 -0.92
CA GLY A 15 -8.92 2.41 -0.11
C GLY A 15 -9.14 2.89 1.32
N GLU A 16 -9.82 4.01 1.50
CA GLU A 16 -10.19 4.48 2.84
C GLU A 16 -11.05 3.47 3.58
N ASN A 17 -12.07 2.94 2.92
CA ASN A 17 -12.97 1.97 3.53
C ASN A 17 -12.21 0.71 3.96
N LEU A 18 -11.29 0.24 3.14
CA LEU A 18 -10.50 -0.93 3.45
C LEU A 18 -9.55 -0.68 4.61
N ALA A 19 -8.89 0.48 4.62
CA ALA A 19 -8.02 0.88 5.73
C ALA A 19 -8.79 0.91 7.05
N LEU A 20 -9.97 1.52 7.04
CA LEU A 20 -10.84 1.57 8.22
C LEU A 20 -11.28 0.19 8.67
N ASN A 21 -11.58 -0.69 7.72
CA ASN A 21 -11.98 -2.06 8.05
C ASN A 21 -10.83 -2.83 8.72
N PHE A 22 -9.62 -2.74 8.18
CA PHE A 22 -8.45 -3.37 8.80
C PHE A 22 -8.23 -2.86 10.22
N GLU A 23 -8.28 -1.56 10.40
CA GLU A 23 -8.07 -0.96 11.71
C GLU A 23 -9.14 -1.43 12.70
N SER A 24 -10.40 -1.51 12.26
CA SER A 24 -11.51 -1.96 13.12
C SER A 24 -11.34 -3.41 13.58
N LYS A 25 -10.54 -4.21 12.87
CA LYS A 25 -10.23 -5.58 13.23
C LYS A 25 -9.02 -5.69 14.16
N GLY A 26 -8.46 -4.58 14.59
CA GLY A 26 -7.35 -4.55 15.53
C GLY A 26 -5.97 -4.40 14.89
N PHE A 27 -5.89 -4.14 13.59
CA PHE A 27 -4.60 -3.95 12.91
C PHE A 27 -4.16 -2.50 12.91
N THR A 28 -2.85 -2.29 12.98
CA THR A 28 -2.26 -0.98 12.73
C THR A 28 -1.91 -0.88 11.25
N VAL A 29 -2.36 0.17 10.60
CA VAL A 29 -2.25 0.34 9.16
C VAL A 29 -1.40 1.57 8.84
N SER A 30 -0.34 1.39 8.05
CA SER A 30 0.40 2.50 7.47
C SER A 30 -0.27 2.89 6.16
N VAL A 31 -0.53 4.17 5.97
CA VAL A 31 -1.23 4.66 4.79
C VAL A 31 -0.35 5.60 3.98
N PHE A 32 -0.45 5.48 2.66
CA PHE A 32 0.27 6.31 1.72
C PHE A 32 -0.62 6.62 0.52
N ASN A 33 -0.54 7.85 0.04
CA ASN A 33 -1.16 8.25 -1.20
C ASN A 33 -0.21 9.16 -1.96
N ARG A 34 -0.10 8.97 -3.27
CA ARG A 34 0.79 9.77 -4.08
C ARG A 34 0.38 11.25 -4.02
N LEU A 35 1.36 12.14 -3.86
CA LEU A 35 1.12 13.58 -3.87
C LEU A 35 0.75 14.06 -5.26
N HIS A 36 -0.24 14.94 -5.31
CA HIS A 36 -0.62 15.63 -6.54
C HIS A 36 -0.30 17.10 -6.36
N PRO A 37 0.61 17.68 -7.15
CA PRO A 37 0.97 19.09 -7.03
C PRO A 37 -0.24 20.01 -7.02
N GLY A 38 -0.24 20.97 -6.11
CA GLY A 38 -1.33 21.94 -6.00
C GLY A 38 -2.58 21.43 -5.31
N LYS A 39 -2.56 20.19 -4.81
CA LYS A 39 -3.71 19.60 -4.11
C LYS A 39 -3.35 19.28 -2.66
N GLU A 40 -4.38 19.23 -1.82
CA GLU A 40 -4.23 18.82 -0.43
C GLU A 40 -3.65 17.41 -0.35
N ASN A 41 -2.78 17.16 0.64
CA ASN A 41 -2.27 15.83 0.90
C ASN A 41 -3.40 14.93 1.37
N VAL A 42 -3.62 13.84 0.63
CA VAL A 42 -4.73 12.92 0.89
C VAL A 42 -4.57 12.18 2.22
N VAL A 43 -3.33 11.83 2.58
CA VAL A 43 -3.06 11.18 3.87
C VAL A 43 -3.46 12.11 5.02
N ASP A 44 -3.07 13.37 4.96
CA ASP A 44 -3.42 14.33 5.99
C ASP A 44 -4.92 14.52 6.09
N ARG A 45 -5.60 14.62 4.95
CA ARG A 45 -7.06 14.76 4.92
C ARG A 45 -7.75 13.56 5.57
N PHE A 46 -7.29 12.34 5.26
CA PHE A 46 -7.85 11.12 5.83
C PHE A 46 -7.67 11.10 7.35
N LEU A 47 -6.48 11.45 7.84
CA LEU A 47 -6.19 11.40 9.26
C LEU A 47 -6.87 12.52 10.07
N ARG A 48 -7.18 13.66 9.42
CA ARG A 48 -8.01 14.68 10.05
C ARG A 48 -9.49 14.33 10.06
N GLY A 49 -9.92 13.49 9.12
CA GLY A 49 -11.31 13.10 8.93
C GLY A 49 -11.60 11.73 9.52
N ARG A 50 -11.90 10.78 8.64
CA ARG A 50 -12.37 9.44 9.04
C ARG A 50 -11.35 8.63 9.83
N GLY A 51 -10.07 8.91 9.67
CA GLY A 51 -9.00 8.20 10.38
C GLY A 51 -8.63 8.80 11.74
N THR A 52 -9.29 9.87 12.18
CA THR A 52 -8.95 10.57 13.42
C THR A 52 -9.02 9.64 14.63
N GLY A 53 -7.95 9.65 15.44
CA GLY A 53 -7.92 8.91 16.70
C GLY A 53 -7.78 7.40 16.55
N LYS A 54 -7.54 6.90 15.35
CA LYS A 54 -7.40 5.47 15.07
C LYS A 54 -5.95 5.07 14.87
N HIS A 55 -5.69 3.77 14.80
CA HIS A 55 -4.33 3.22 14.70
C HIS A 55 -3.81 3.26 13.27
N PHE A 56 -3.64 4.45 12.75
CA PHE A 56 -3.02 4.68 11.44
C PHE A 56 -1.67 5.36 11.59
N ILE A 57 -0.73 4.97 10.73
CA ILE A 57 0.57 5.63 10.63
C ILE A 57 0.61 6.35 9.29
N ALA A 58 0.76 7.68 9.34
CA ALA A 58 0.91 8.49 8.14
C ALA A 58 2.29 8.27 7.54
N THR A 59 2.35 8.01 6.24
CA THR A 59 3.62 7.94 5.52
C THR A 59 3.51 8.78 4.25
N TYR A 60 4.64 9.38 3.86
CA TYR A 60 4.66 10.37 2.79
C TYR A 60 5.64 10.01 1.68
N SER A 61 6.25 8.81 1.76
CA SER A 61 7.12 8.27 0.73
C SER A 61 7.08 6.76 0.77
N ILE A 62 7.48 6.11 -0.31
CA ILE A 62 7.53 4.65 -0.37
C ILE A 62 8.57 4.09 0.60
N PRO A 63 9.80 4.63 0.69
CA PRO A 63 10.74 4.14 1.70
C PRO A 63 10.19 4.23 3.13
N GLU A 64 9.50 5.32 3.46
CA GLU A 64 8.92 5.52 4.78
C GLU A 64 7.82 4.48 5.05
N LEU A 65 6.95 4.24 4.06
CA LEU A 65 5.89 3.23 4.16
C LEU A 65 6.48 1.86 4.48
N VAL A 66 7.45 1.42 3.68
CA VAL A 66 8.05 0.10 3.82
C VAL A 66 8.78 -0.03 5.16
N ALA A 67 9.50 1.01 5.57
CA ALA A 67 10.23 0.99 6.84
C ALA A 67 9.31 0.85 8.06
N SER A 68 8.06 1.29 7.95
CA SER A 68 7.11 1.23 9.06
C SER A 68 6.49 -0.16 9.26
N LEU A 69 6.68 -1.09 8.33
CA LEU A 69 5.96 -2.36 8.31
C LEU A 69 6.73 -3.47 9.03
N LYS A 70 5.99 -4.32 9.72
CA LYS A 70 6.53 -5.56 10.30
C LYS A 70 6.89 -6.55 9.19
N ARG A 71 7.90 -7.37 9.42
CA ARG A 71 8.28 -8.45 8.50
C ARG A 71 7.51 -9.73 8.82
N PRO A 72 7.13 -10.53 7.80
CA PRO A 72 7.19 -10.21 6.38
C PRO A 72 6.23 -9.06 6.07
N ARG A 73 6.71 -8.12 5.26
CA ARG A 73 5.93 -6.92 4.95
C ARG A 73 4.80 -7.24 4.00
N LYS A 74 3.65 -6.59 4.24
CA LYS A 74 2.46 -6.73 3.40
C LYS A 74 2.05 -5.34 2.93
N VAL A 75 2.02 -5.15 1.62
CA VAL A 75 1.64 -3.86 1.02
C VAL A 75 0.48 -4.11 0.06
N MET A 76 -0.65 -3.48 0.33
CA MET A 76 -1.82 -3.55 -0.54
C MET A 76 -1.93 -2.30 -1.39
N MET A 77 -2.13 -2.48 -2.69
CA MET A 77 -2.33 -1.38 -3.63
C MET A 77 -3.81 -1.25 -3.97
N MET A 78 -4.37 -0.08 -3.67
CA MET A 78 -5.74 0.28 -4.04
C MET A 78 -5.67 1.45 -5.01
N ILE A 79 -5.04 1.22 -6.15
CA ILE A 79 -4.79 2.23 -7.18
C ILE A 79 -5.37 1.79 -8.51
N ARG A 80 -5.45 2.72 -9.45
CA ARG A 80 -6.01 2.45 -10.77
C ARG A 80 -5.19 1.39 -11.50
N ALA A 81 -5.88 0.45 -12.14
CA ALA A 81 -5.26 -0.64 -12.92
C ALA A 81 -4.43 -0.08 -14.08
N GLY A 82 -3.52 -0.90 -14.59
CA GLY A 82 -2.66 -0.56 -15.71
C GLY A 82 -1.31 -0.02 -15.28
N ALA A 83 -0.82 0.99 -16.00
CA ALA A 83 0.50 1.57 -15.77
C ALA A 83 0.76 2.01 -14.32
N PRO A 84 -0.19 2.63 -13.58
CA PRO A 84 0.06 3.00 -12.19
C PRO A 84 0.47 1.82 -11.30
N VAL A 85 -0.10 0.64 -11.54
CA VAL A 85 0.26 -0.57 -10.77
C VAL A 85 1.69 -0.98 -11.09
N ASP A 86 2.05 -1.03 -12.36
CA ASP A 86 3.42 -1.40 -12.77
C ASP A 86 4.45 -0.42 -12.21
N GLU A 87 4.16 0.87 -12.26
CA GLU A 87 5.04 1.90 -11.70
C GLU A 87 5.23 1.72 -10.20
N MET A 88 4.13 1.46 -9.48
CA MET A 88 4.20 1.26 -8.03
C MET A 88 5.02 0.03 -7.67
N ILE A 89 4.87 -1.06 -8.40
CA ILE A 89 5.67 -2.26 -8.19
C ILE A 89 7.16 -1.93 -8.33
N GLN A 90 7.55 -1.19 -9.37
CA GLN A 90 8.94 -0.82 -9.58
C GLN A 90 9.48 0.08 -8.45
N GLU A 91 8.64 0.92 -7.86
CA GLU A 91 9.05 1.74 -6.72
C GLU A 91 9.16 0.93 -5.43
N LEU A 92 8.33 -0.09 -5.26
CA LEU A 92 8.34 -0.92 -4.05
C LEU A 92 9.48 -1.92 -4.01
N LEU A 93 9.76 -2.58 -5.13
CA LEU A 93 10.70 -3.71 -5.16
C LEU A 93 12.07 -3.42 -4.56
N PRO A 94 12.70 -2.24 -4.81
CA PRO A 94 14.01 -1.96 -4.22
C PRO A 94 14.03 -1.92 -2.69
N HIS A 95 12.88 -1.73 -2.06
CA HIS A 95 12.77 -1.58 -0.61
C HIS A 95 12.24 -2.84 0.08
N LEU A 96 11.73 -3.81 -0.69
CA LEU A 96 11.20 -5.04 -0.15
C LEU A 96 12.27 -6.14 -0.09
N GLU A 97 12.01 -7.16 0.70
CA GLU A 97 12.90 -8.30 0.89
C GLU A 97 12.19 -9.59 0.52
N PRO A 98 12.94 -10.68 0.21
CA PRO A 98 12.32 -11.98 -0.03
C PRO A 98 11.37 -12.37 1.11
N GLY A 99 10.19 -12.86 0.75
CA GLY A 99 9.14 -13.19 1.70
C GLY A 99 8.12 -12.09 1.92
N ASP A 100 8.40 -10.86 1.51
CA ASP A 100 7.43 -9.78 1.56
C ASP A 100 6.34 -9.99 0.50
N VAL A 101 5.18 -9.39 0.70
CA VAL A 101 3.99 -9.62 -0.14
C VAL A 101 3.47 -8.30 -0.69
N ILE A 102 3.24 -8.26 -2.00
CA ILE A 102 2.50 -7.18 -2.65
C ILE A 102 1.11 -7.71 -2.98
N ILE A 103 0.07 -6.98 -2.57
CA ILE A 103 -1.32 -7.37 -2.79
C ILE A 103 -1.95 -6.34 -3.73
N ASP A 104 -2.48 -6.82 -4.87
CA ASP A 104 -3.22 -5.97 -5.79
C ASP A 104 -4.70 -6.04 -5.41
N GLY A 105 -5.20 -4.98 -4.81
CA GLY A 105 -6.60 -4.89 -4.38
C GLY A 105 -7.52 -4.29 -5.43
N GLY A 106 -6.99 -3.92 -6.60
CA GLY A 106 -7.77 -3.30 -7.68
C GLY A 106 -8.28 -4.29 -8.69
N ASN A 107 -8.77 -3.76 -9.82
CA ASN A 107 -9.35 -4.55 -10.91
C ASN A 107 -8.36 -4.70 -12.06
N SER A 108 -7.29 -5.44 -11.85
CA SER A 108 -6.29 -5.67 -12.88
C SER A 108 -6.73 -6.75 -13.88
N ASP A 109 -6.35 -6.59 -15.15
CA ASP A 109 -6.52 -7.62 -16.15
C ASP A 109 -5.71 -8.85 -15.75
N PHE A 110 -6.27 -10.05 -15.91
CA PHE A 110 -5.61 -11.27 -15.43
C PHE A 110 -4.27 -11.54 -16.14
N ARG A 111 -4.10 -11.08 -17.38
CA ARG A 111 -2.83 -11.23 -18.13
C ARG A 111 -1.75 -10.36 -17.53
N ASP A 112 -2.12 -9.15 -17.10
CA ASP A 112 -1.19 -8.27 -16.39
C ASP A 112 -0.83 -8.86 -15.03
N THR A 113 -1.79 -9.43 -14.34
CA THR A 113 -1.56 -10.09 -13.05
C THR A 113 -0.58 -11.25 -13.19
N GLU A 114 -0.77 -12.11 -14.20
CA GLU A 114 0.15 -13.22 -14.45
C GLU A 114 1.58 -12.74 -14.71
N ARG A 115 1.74 -11.70 -15.51
CA ARG A 115 3.04 -11.10 -15.80
C ARG A 115 3.69 -10.55 -14.52
N ARG A 116 2.90 -9.86 -13.71
CA ARG A 116 3.38 -9.26 -12.45
C ARG A 116 3.78 -10.31 -11.43
N VAL A 117 3.03 -11.40 -11.33
CA VAL A 117 3.38 -12.53 -10.46
C VAL A 117 4.77 -13.04 -10.81
N LYS A 118 5.04 -13.30 -12.08
CA LYS A 118 6.34 -13.80 -12.54
C LYS A 118 7.45 -12.81 -12.21
N GLU A 119 7.24 -11.54 -12.48
CA GLU A 119 8.23 -10.49 -12.25
C GLU A 119 8.57 -10.35 -10.77
N VAL A 120 7.55 -10.28 -9.92
CA VAL A 120 7.72 -10.08 -8.49
C VAL A 120 8.32 -11.33 -7.82
N GLU A 121 7.82 -12.51 -8.19
CA GLU A 121 8.30 -13.76 -7.61
C GLU A 121 9.73 -14.10 -8.03
N ALA A 122 10.15 -13.66 -9.21
CA ALA A 122 11.54 -13.78 -9.63
C ALA A 122 12.50 -13.03 -8.70
N ARG A 123 12.00 -12.05 -7.96
CA ARG A 123 12.77 -11.27 -6.97
C ARG A 123 12.62 -11.81 -5.56
N GLY A 124 11.89 -12.90 -5.36
CA GLY A 124 11.72 -13.56 -4.07
C GLY A 124 10.54 -13.07 -3.25
N MET A 125 9.80 -12.06 -3.72
CA MET A 125 8.58 -11.60 -3.06
C MET A 125 7.36 -12.32 -3.61
N LEU A 126 6.24 -12.20 -2.92
CA LEU A 126 4.96 -12.78 -3.36
C LEU A 126 4.06 -11.69 -3.92
N TYR A 127 3.24 -12.05 -4.89
CA TYR A 127 2.25 -11.16 -5.51
C TYR A 127 0.91 -11.87 -5.52
N VAL A 128 -0.07 -11.21 -4.94
CA VAL A 128 -1.42 -11.80 -4.81
C VAL A 128 -2.46 -10.94 -5.50
#